data_75ce36aad41e16af340eeb5f60337b8f
#
_entry.id   75ce36aad41e16af340eeb5f60337b8f
#
_cell.length_a   1.000
_cell.length_b   1.000
_cell.length_c   1.000
_cell.angle_alpha   90.00
_cell.angle_beta   90.00
_cell.angle_gamma   90.00
#
_symmetry.space_group_name_H-M   'P 1'
#
loop_
_entity.id
_entity.type
_entity.pdbx_description
1 polymer ?
#
loop_
_entity_poly.entity_id
_entity_poly.type
_entity_poly.pdbx_seq_one_letter_code
_entity_poly.pdbx_strand_id
1 'polypeptide(L)'
;MEAVKYRHTTTDYGLTFSCRSGMLFITLPSGRKLAYVKPKVGTNKFGGECITYEGVGGTKKWERLDSYGPKFVENIVQATARDILCYAMRTLRCCSIVMHIHDELVILKALSLKELTQNALIDAVKANL
;
A
#
# COMPACT_ATOMS: atom_id res chain seq x y z
N MET A 1 9.66 -4.31 -16.02
CA MET A 1 10.83 -4.13 -16.88
C MET A 1 10.44 -3.69 -18.30
N GLU A 2 9.59 -4.43 -18.99
CA GLU A 2 9.15 -4.14 -20.37
C GLU A 2 8.59 -2.73 -20.58
N ALA A 3 7.69 -2.26 -19.72
CA ALA A 3 7.10 -0.93 -19.83
C ALA A 3 8.15 0.19 -19.83
N VAL A 4 9.27 0.01 -19.11
CA VAL A 4 10.38 0.97 -19.08
C VAL A 4 11.27 0.84 -20.31
N LYS A 5 11.57 -0.41 -20.72
CA LYS A 5 12.47 -0.71 -21.83
C LYS A 5 11.90 -0.26 -23.17
N TYR A 6 10.62 -0.56 -23.41
CA TYR A 6 9.94 -0.29 -24.69
C TYR A 6 8.99 0.90 -24.68
N ARG A 7 8.87 1.58 -23.53
CA ARG A 7 8.02 2.78 -23.35
C ARG A 7 6.54 2.55 -23.74
N HIS A 8 6.01 1.37 -23.46
CA HIS A 8 4.62 1.03 -23.72
C HIS A 8 3.86 0.69 -22.43
N THR A 9 2.55 0.44 -22.57
CA THR A 9 1.70 0.03 -21.44
C THR A 9 1.57 -1.49 -21.43
N THR A 10 1.80 -2.08 -20.25
CA THR A 10 1.57 -3.51 -20.00
C THR A 10 0.59 -3.66 -18.84
N THR A 11 -0.22 -4.73 -18.87
CA THR A 11 -1.15 -5.07 -17.78
C THR A 11 -0.89 -6.50 -17.35
N ASP A 12 -0.75 -6.69 -16.04
CA ASP A 12 -0.50 -7.99 -15.45
C ASP A 12 -1.08 -8.03 -14.03
N TYR A 13 -1.74 -9.14 -13.67
CA TYR A 13 -2.37 -9.33 -12.34
C TYR A 13 -3.24 -8.16 -11.84
N GLY A 14 -3.98 -7.50 -12.74
CA GLY A 14 -4.81 -6.33 -12.40
C GLY A 14 -4.03 -5.03 -12.18
N LEU A 15 -2.73 -5.04 -12.43
CA LEU A 15 -1.86 -3.86 -12.39
C LEU A 15 -1.59 -3.38 -13.80
N THR A 16 -1.54 -2.07 -13.99
CA THR A 16 -1.17 -1.47 -15.28
C THR A 16 0.12 -0.69 -15.12
N PHE A 17 1.12 -1.04 -15.91
CA PHE A 17 2.41 -0.37 -15.97
C PHE A 17 2.46 0.50 -17.21
N SER A 18 2.68 1.80 -17.06
CA SER A 18 2.79 2.72 -18.19
C SER A 18 3.95 3.70 -18.02
N CYS A 19 4.73 3.88 -19.08
CA CYS A 19 5.83 4.84 -19.08
C CYS A 19 5.46 6.04 -19.96
N ARG A 20 5.16 7.18 -19.33
CA ARG A 20 4.73 8.42 -19.99
C ARG A 20 5.43 9.63 -19.40
N SER A 21 5.76 10.61 -20.24
CA SER A 21 6.32 11.90 -19.79
C SER A 21 7.54 11.77 -18.86
N GLY A 22 8.39 10.77 -19.09
CA GLY A 22 9.58 10.55 -18.26
C GLY A 22 9.27 9.92 -16.90
N MET A 23 8.09 9.36 -16.69
CA MET A 23 7.69 8.69 -15.46
C MET A 23 7.18 7.28 -15.74
N LEU A 24 7.49 6.35 -14.83
CA LEU A 24 6.83 5.05 -14.75
C LEU A 24 5.65 5.18 -13.78
N PHE A 25 4.45 4.87 -14.26
CA PHE A 25 3.26 4.77 -13.44
C PHE A 25 2.88 3.30 -13.28
N ILE A 26 2.63 2.89 -12.04
CA ILE A 26 2.02 1.61 -11.70
C ILE A 26 0.62 1.92 -11.18
N THR A 27 -0.40 1.59 -11.97
CA THR A 27 -1.80 1.78 -11.58
C THR A 27 -2.25 0.56 -10.78
N LEU A 28 -2.67 0.81 -9.55
CA LEU A 28 -3.19 -0.18 -8.61
C LEU A 28 -4.65 -0.55 -8.94
N PRO A 29 -5.19 -1.66 -8.41
CA PRO A 29 -6.59 -2.03 -8.60
C PRO A 29 -7.58 -0.95 -8.15
N SER A 30 -7.21 -0.13 -7.17
CA SER A 30 -8.01 1.03 -6.72
C SER A 30 -8.07 2.19 -7.72
N GLY A 31 -7.27 2.17 -8.79
CA GLY A 31 -7.07 3.26 -9.73
C GLY A 31 -5.99 4.27 -9.30
N ARG A 32 -5.47 4.19 -8.07
CA ARG A 32 -4.35 5.01 -7.61
C ARG A 32 -3.06 4.61 -8.32
N LYS A 33 -2.16 5.57 -8.52
CA LYS A 33 -0.92 5.35 -9.24
C LYS A 33 0.29 5.58 -8.33
N LEU A 34 1.23 4.65 -8.38
CA LEU A 34 2.60 4.88 -7.91
C LEU A 34 3.39 5.47 -9.07
N ALA A 35 4.19 6.50 -8.80
CA ALA A 35 4.97 7.21 -9.81
C ALA A 35 6.47 7.14 -9.49
N TYR A 36 7.28 6.79 -10.48
CA TYR A 36 8.73 6.73 -10.39
C TYR A 36 9.34 7.63 -11.46
N VAL A 37 10.17 8.59 -11.04
CA VAL A 37 10.68 9.66 -11.91
C VAL A 37 11.88 9.16 -12.70
N LYS A 38 11.92 9.49 -13.99
CA LYS A 38 13.01 9.16 -14.93
C LYS A 38 13.48 7.71 -14.84
N PRO A 39 12.59 6.73 -15.00
CA PRO A 39 12.95 5.33 -14.94
C PRO A 39 13.91 4.98 -16.06
N LYS A 40 14.93 4.19 -15.73
CA LYS A 40 15.90 3.62 -16.70
C LYS A 40 16.19 2.18 -16.33
N VAL A 41 16.45 1.36 -17.34
CA VAL A 41 17.03 0.04 -17.12
C VAL A 41 18.52 0.24 -16.89
N GLY A 42 19.02 -0.30 -15.81
CA GLY A 42 20.42 -0.26 -15.41
C GLY A 42 20.89 -1.64 -14.96
N THR A 43 22.10 -1.70 -14.46
CA THR A 43 22.69 -2.92 -13.90
C THR A 43 22.91 -2.70 -12.40
N ASN A 44 22.46 -3.65 -11.59
CA ASN A 44 22.70 -3.61 -10.15
C ASN A 44 24.15 -3.98 -9.80
N LYS A 45 24.50 -3.84 -8.52
CA LYS A 45 25.86 -4.16 -8.00
C LYS A 45 26.29 -5.61 -8.22
N PHE A 46 25.34 -6.49 -8.54
CA PHE A 46 25.57 -7.93 -8.77
C PHE A 46 25.54 -8.32 -10.25
N GLY A 47 25.52 -7.34 -11.17
CA GLY A 47 25.51 -7.57 -12.62
C GLY A 47 24.15 -7.90 -13.23
N GLY A 48 23.07 -7.91 -12.43
CA GLY A 48 21.71 -8.17 -12.92
C GLY A 48 21.01 -6.90 -13.41
N GLU A 49 20.10 -7.04 -14.38
CA GLU A 49 19.25 -5.93 -14.82
C GLU A 49 18.37 -5.43 -13.68
N CYS A 50 18.30 -4.12 -13.51
CA CYS A 50 17.45 -3.46 -12.54
C CYS A 50 16.78 -2.22 -13.14
N ILE A 51 15.76 -1.69 -12.45
CA ILE A 51 15.19 -0.40 -12.79
C ILE A 51 15.74 0.64 -11.82
N THR A 52 16.30 1.71 -12.36
CA THR A 52 16.72 2.86 -11.59
C THR A 52 15.74 4.01 -11.79
N TYR A 53 15.55 4.84 -10.80
CA TYR A 53 14.68 6.02 -10.85
C TYR A 53 15.25 7.14 -9.98
N GLU A 54 14.80 8.37 -10.18
CA GLU A 54 15.19 9.50 -9.34
C GLU A 54 14.21 9.69 -8.18
N GLY A 55 14.74 9.95 -6.99
CA GLY A 55 13.95 10.15 -5.78
C GLY A 55 14.80 10.60 -4.60
N VAL A 56 14.16 10.79 -3.46
CA VAL A 56 14.85 11.13 -2.22
C VAL A 56 15.44 9.87 -1.61
N GLY A 57 16.75 9.80 -1.55
CA GLY A 57 17.50 8.69 -0.97
C GLY A 57 17.67 8.74 0.55
N GLY A 58 18.44 7.82 1.07
CA GLY A 58 18.73 7.72 2.51
C GLY A 58 19.42 8.94 3.10
N THR A 59 20.15 9.70 2.28
CA THR A 59 20.82 10.97 2.65
C THR A 59 19.86 12.17 2.65
N LYS A 60 18.57 11.96 2.41
CA LYS A 60 17.53 13.00 2.22
C LYS A 60 17.81 13.95 1.05
N LYS A 61 18.68 13.56 0.13
CA LYS A 61 18.97 14.28 -1.13
C LYS A 61 18.28 13.60 -2.29
N TRP A 62 18.00 14.39 -3.33
CA TRP A 62 17.48 13.87 -4.60
C TRP A 62 18.61 13.19 -5.34
N GLU A 63 18.48 11.90 -5.56
CA GLU A 63 19.52 11.06 -6.18
C GLU A 63 18.90 9.95 -7.02
N ARG A 64 19.72 9.26 -7.79
CA ARG A 64 19.30 8.09 -8.54
C ARG A 64 19.35 6.87 -7.63
N LEU A 65 18.21 6.20 -7.54
CA LEU A 65 18.00 5.03 -6.69
C LEU A 65 17.90 3.78 -7.56
N ASP A 66 18.56 2.74 -7.14
CA ASP A 66 18.42 1.40 -7.73
C ASP A 66 17.23 0.69 -7.08
N SER A 67 16.44 0.01 -7.89
CA SER A 67 15.35 -0.81 -7.40
C SER A 67 15.30 -2.13 -8.16
N TYR A 68 14.76 -3.14 -7.52
CA TYR A 68 14.67 -4.50 -8.04
C TYR A 68 13.22 -5.01 -7.91
N GLY A 69 12.90 -6.09 -8.61
CA GLY A 69 11.54 -6.62 -8.68
C GLY A 69 10.83 -6.75 -7.32
N PRO A 70 11.44 -7.45 -6.32
CA PRO A 70 10.84 -7.57 -4.99
C PRO A 70 10.53 -6.25 -4.31
N LYS A 71 11.33 -5.19 -4.51
CA LYS A 71 11.06 -3.87 -3.93
C LYS A 71 9.84 -3.19 -4.55
N PHE A 72 9.63 -3.37 -5.86
CA PHE A 72 8.40 -2.89 -6.51
C PHE A 72 7.18 -3.66 -6.01
N VAL A 73 7.30 -4.99 -5.84
CA VAL A 73 6.22 -5.82 -5.28
C VAL A 73 5.88 -5.37 -3.87
N GLU A 74 6.86 -5.15 -3.00
CA GLU A 74 6.66 -4.62 -1.66
C GLU A 74 5.89 -3.30 -1.69
N ASN A 75 6.31 -2.34 -2.52
CA ASN A 75 5.65 -1.05 -2.64
C ASN A 75 4.20 -1.17 -3.13
N ILE A 76 3.94 -2.07 -4.08
CA ILE A 76 2.59 -2.33 -4.61
C ILE A 76 1.70 -2.94 -3.52
N VAL A 77 2.20 -3.94 -2.79
CA VAL A 77 1.45 -4.62 -1.72
C VAL A 77 1.13 -3.65 -0.59
N GLN A 78 2.10 -2.88 -0.11
CA GLN A 78 1.88 -1.87 0.93
C GLN A 78 0.90 -0.79 0.48
N ALA A 79 1.01 -0.34 -0.76
CA ALA A 79 0.11 0.66 -1.31
C ALA A 79 -1.32 0.11 -1.46
N THR A 80 -1.49 -1.14 -1.86
CA THR A 80 -2.78 -1.80 -1.98
C THR A 80 -3.42 -2.02 -0.60
N ALA A 81 -2.65 -2.46 0.39
CA ALA A 81 -3.12 -2.60 1.77
C ALA A 81 -3.64 -1.25 2.32
N ARG A 82 -2.92 -0.16 2.05
CA ARG A 82 -3.37 1.18 2.41
C ARG A 82 -4.66 1.61 1.71
N ASP A 83 -4.83 1.23 0.46
CA ASP A 83 -6.07 1.52 -0.28
C ASP A 83 -7.27 0.76 0.31
N ILE A 84 -7.06 -0.48 0.76
CA ILE A 84 -8.07 -1.29 1.46
C ILE A 84 -8.45 -0.63 2.78
N LEU A 85 -7.47 -0.19 3.57
CA LEU A 85 -7.71 0.52 4.83
C LEU A 85 -8.51 1.80 4.60
N CYS A 86 -8.13 2.61 3.61
CA CYS A 86 -8.85 3.82 3.25
C CYS A 86 -10.29 3.53 2.80
N TYR A 87 -10.51 2.45 2.08
CA TYR A 87 -11.85 2.00 1.70
C TYR A 87 -12.67 1.61 2.93
N ALA A 88 -12.09 0.84 3.86
CA ALA A 88 -12.74 0.47 5.12
C ALA A 88 -13.12 1.72 5.94
N MET A 89 -12.23 2.71 6.05
CA MET A 89 -12.53 3.97 6.73
C MET A 89 -13.70 4.72 6.08
N ARG A 90 -13.78 4.70 4.75
CA ARG A 90 -14.89 5.36 4.02
C ARG A 90 -16.22 4.64 4.21
N THR A 91 -16.23 3.31 4.23
CA THR A 91 -17.45 2.53 4.47
C THR A 91 -17.93 2.64 5.92
N LEU A 92 -17.01 2.76 6.85
CA LEU A 92 -17.28 2.91 8.28
C LEU A 92 -17.40 4.37 8.75
N ARG A 93 -17.56 5.33 7.83
CA ARG A 93 -17.66 6.76 8.15
C ARG A 93 -18.83 7.14 9.07
N CYS A 94 -19.85 6.28 9.18
CA CYS A 94 -20.96 6.46 10.12
C CYS A 94 -20.60 6.02 11.55
N CYS A 95 -19.48 5.33 11.75
CA CYS A 95 -18.99 4.91 13.03
C CYS A 95 -17.98 5.93 13.58
N SER A 96 -17.85 5.99 14.91
CA SER A 96 -16.84 6.83 15.56
C SER A 96 -15.47 6.17 15.45
N ILE A 97 -14.75 6.43 14.37
CA ILE A 97 -13.36 5.97 14.18
C ILE A 97 -12.46 6.83 15.07
N VAL A 98 -11.78 6.21 16.03
CA VAL A 98 -10.90 6.89 16.99
C VAL A 98 -9.50 7.03 16.45
N MET A 99 -8.97 5.94 15.87
CA MET A 99 -7.62 5.89 15.29
C MET A 99 -7.48 4.71 14.34
N HIS A 100 -6.38 4.69 13.61
CA HIS A 100 -5.91 3.48 12.91
C HIS A 100 -4.49 3.16 13.35
N ILE A 101 -4.16 1.88 13.42
CA ILE A 101 -2.83 1.37 13.75
C ILE A 101 -2.46 0.37 12.66
N HIS A 102 -1.45 0.70 11.85
CA HIS A 102 -1.07 -0.08 10.67
C HIS A 102 -2.25 -0.32 9.73
N ASP A 103 -2.82 -1.51 9.73
CA ASP A 103 -3.92 -1.99 8.89
C ASP A 103 -5.21 -2.25 9.70
N GLU A 104 -5.25 -1.82 10.96
CA GLU A 104 -6.39 -1.95 11.86
C GLU A 104 -7.12 -0.61 12.08
N LEU A 105 -8.44 -0.68 12.29
CA LEU A 105 -9.28 0.46 12.68
C LEU A 105 -9.80 0.26 14.08
N VAL A 106 -9.64 1.27 14.93
CA VAL A 106 -10.22 1.32 16.26
C VAL A 106 -11.49 2.16 16.21
N ILE A 107 -12.62 1.54 16.51
CA ILE A 107 -13.95 2.14 16.45
C ILE A 107 -14.55 2.16 17.85
N LEU A 108 -15.04 3.33 18.27
CA LEU A 108 -15.85 3.46 19.47
C LEU A 108 -17.28 3.01 19.15
N LYS A 109 -17.73 1.95 19.79
CA LYS A 109 -19.12 1.47 19.73
C LYS A 109 -19.83 1.75 21.04
N ALA A 110 -20.93 2.50 21.01
CA ALA A 110 -21.83 2.59 22.14
C ALA A 110 -22.59 1.26 22.25
N LEU A 111 -22.40 0.52 23.35
CA LEU A 111 -23.15 -0.67 23.64
C LEU A 111 -24.50 -0.30 24.26
N SER A 112 -25.56 -0.97 23.86
CA SER A 112 -26.85 -0.86 24.56
C SER A 112 -26.74 -1.46 25.97
N LEU A 113 -27.59 -1.04 26.88
CA LEU A 113 -27.60 -1.56 28.26
C LEU A 113 -27.74 -3.11 28.26
N LYS A 114 -28.47 -3.66 27.32
CA LYS A 114 -28.66 -5.11 27.13
C LYS A 114 -27.36 -5.80 26.68
N GLU A 115 -26.61 -5.22 25.77
CA GLU A 115 -25.31 -5.75 25.31
C GLU A 115 -24.26 -5.67 26.41
N LEU A 116 -24.23 -4.59 27.20
CA LEU A 116 -23.33 -4.45 28.36
C LEU A 116 -23.60 -5.53 29.41
N THR A 117 -24.88 -5.80 29.72
CA THR A 117 -25.26 -6.83 30.68
C THR A 117 -24.89 -8.22 30.18
N GLN A 118 -25.07 -8.48 28.87
CA GLN A 118 -24.74 -9.78 28.28
C GLN A 118 -23.22 -10.01 28.24
N ASN A 119 -22.43 -9.00 27.90
CA ASN A 119 -20.96 -9.08 27.93
C ASN A 119 -20.43 -9.26 29.35
N ALA A 120 -20.99 -8.56 30.33
CA ALA A 120 -20.62 -8.73 31.74
C ALA A 120 -20.92 -10.14 32.27
N LEU A 121 -22.02 -10.76 31.83
CA LEU A 121 -22.35 -12.15 32.14
C LEU A 121 -21.34 -13.13 31.51
N ILE A 122 -20.98 -12.91 30.24
CA ILE A 122 -20.00 -13.76 29.56
C ILE A 122 -18.63 -13.67 30.24
N ASP A 123 -18.20 -12.46 30.61
CA ASP A 123 -16.92 -12.26 31.30
C ASP A 123 -16.91 -12.85 32.71
N ALA A 124 -18.03 -12.77 33.44
CA ALA A 124 -18.20 -13.41 34.73
C ALA A 124 -18.15 -14.94 34.63
N VAL A 125 -18.73 -15.52 33.59
CA VAL A 125 -18.67 -16.98 33.34
C VAL A 125 -17.24 -17.40 33.01
N LYS A 126 -16.51 -16.64 32.17
CA LYS A 126 -15.11 -16.94 31.82
C LYS A 126 -14.17 -16.82 32.99
N ALA A 127 -14.41 -15.88 33.91
CA ALA A 127 -13.59 -15.69 35.11
C ALA A 127 -13.77 -16.80 36.16
N ASN A 128 -14.84 -17.59 36.05
CA ASN A 128 -15.14 -18.70 36.98
C ASN A 128 -14.91 -20.10 36.36
N LEU A 129 -14.35 -20.15 35.14
CA LEU A 129 -13.87 -21.37 34.49
C LEU A 129 -12.36 -21.53 34.67
#